data_f010ceba843e58c565b8479a06285349
#
_entry.id   f010ceba843e58c565b8479a06285349
#
_cell.length_a   1.000
_cell.length_b   1.000
_cell.length_c   1.000
_cell.angle_alpha   90.00
_cell.angle_beta   90.00
_cell.angle_gamma   90.00
#
_symmetry.space_group_name_H-M   'P 1'
#
loop_
_entity.id
_entity.type
_entity.pdbx_description
1 polymer ?
#
loop_
_entity_poly.entity_id
_entity_poly.type
_entity_poly.pdbx_seq_one_letter_code
_entity_poly.pdbx_strand_id
1 'polypeptide(L)' 'MSDDQREAYEERAGILEYCAGMTRDEAERVAMAMIVEKEAHEPA' A
#
# COMPACT_ATOMS: atom_id res chain seq x y z
N MET A 1 10.65 6.38 4.31
CA MET A 1 9.55 6.45 3.35
C MET A 1 9.33 7.88 2.91
N SER A 2 9.30 8.10 1.62
CA SER A 2 9.11 9.45 1.11
C SER A 2 7.63 9.86 1.20
N ASP A 3 7.38 11.15 1.04
CA ASP A 3 6.01 11.65 1.09
C ASP A 3 5.15 11.00 0.00
N ASP A 4 5.73 10.83 -1.18
CA ASP A 4 5.01 10.20 -2.28
C ASP A 4 4.62 8.77 -1.96
N GLN A 5 5.54 8.03 -1.38
CA GLN A 5 5.29 6.65 -1.02
C GLN A 5 4.24 6.54 0.08
N ARG A 6 4.31 7.44 1.04
CA ARG A 6 3.35 7.45 2.12
C ARG A 6 1.95 7.77 1.60
N GLU A 7 1.88 8.73 0.70
CA GLU A 7 0.60 9.10 0.12
C GLU A 7 0.01 7.94 -0.66
N ALA A 8 0.83 7.27 -1.44
CA ALA A 8 0.38 6.11 -2.20
C ALA A 8 -0.08 4.99 -1.27
N TYR A 9 0.63 4.81 -0.18
CA TYR A 9 0.29 3.79 0.79
C TYR A 9 -1.08 4.06 1.42
N GLU A 10 -1.29 5.30 1.84
CA GLU A 10 -2.54 5.66 2.47
C GLU A 10 -3.71 5.56 1.50
N GLU A 11 -3.48 5.98 0.28
CA GLU A 11 -4.50 5.90 -0.74
C GLU A 11 -4.86 4.46 -1.05
N ARG A 12 -3.86 3.63 -1.18
CA ARG A 12 -4.09 2.21 -1.46
C ARG A 12 -4.81 1.53 -0.31
N ALA A 13 -4.41 1.83 0.91
CA ALA A 13 -5.06 1.26 2.06
C ALA A 13 -6.53 1.66 2.12
N GLY A 14 -6.83 2.91 1.80
CA GLY A 14 -8.19 3.38 1.77
C GLY A 14 -9.03 2.64 0.74
N ILE A 15 -8.46 2.43 -0.43
CA ILE A 15 -9.16 1.71 -1.49
C ILE A 15 -9.43 0.27 -1.08
N LEU A 16 -8.45 -0.36 -0.48
CA LEU A 16 -8.62 -1.74 -0.03
C LEU A 16 -9.68 -1.85 1.05
N GLU A 17 -9.74 -0.87 1.93
CA GLU A 17 -10.75 -0.85 2.97
C GLU A 17 -12.14 -0.75 2.36
N TYR A 18 -12.29 0.15 1.43
CA TYR A 18 -13.59 0.46 0.83
C TYR A 18 -14.03 -0.56 -0.20
N CYS A 19 -13.16 -0.84 -1.15
CA CYS A 19 -13.54 -1.65 -2.29
C CYS A 19 -13.42 -3.14 -2.02
N ALA A 20 -12.39 -3.54 -1.28
CA ALA A 20 -12.17 -4.95 -1.00
C ALA A 20 -12.81 -5.39 0.31
N GLY A 21 -13.34 -4.46 1.08
CA GLY A 21 -13.97 -4.78 2.35
C GLY A 21 -12.99 -5.28 3.39
N MET A 22 -11.75 -4.90 3.28
CA MET A 22 -10.73 -5.32 4.23
C MET A 22 -10.79 -4.48 5.49
N THR A 23 -10.34 -5.07 6.60
CA THR A 23 -10.17 -4.29 7.80
C THR A 23 -8.97 -3.37 7.61
N ARG A 24 -8.88 -2.35 8.46
CA ARG A 24 -7.79 -1.42 8.36
C ARG A 24 -6.44 -2.11 8.50
N ASP A 25 -6.33 -3.03 9.43
CA ASP A 25 -5.10 -3.76 9.62
C ASP A 25 -4.70 -4.54 8.38
N GLU A 26 -5.66 -5.24 7.78
CA GLU A 26 -5.38 -6.00 6.59
C GLU A 26 -5.06 -5.09 5.41
N ALA A 27 -5.81 -4.00 5.27
CA ALA A 27 -5.57 -3.07 4.19
C ALA A 27 -4.18 -2.48 4.28
N GLU A 28 -3.75 -2.16 5.49
CA GLU A 28 -2.40 -1.62 5.68
C GLU A 28 -1.33 -2.63 5.34
N ARG A 29 -1.55 -3.88 5.71
CA ARG A 29 -0.60 -4.94 5.39
C ARG A 29 -0.45 -5.12 3.89
N VAL A 30 -1.59 -5.20 3.22
CA VAL A 30 -1.58 -5.41 1.77
C VAL A 30 -0.96 -4.21 1.07
N ALA A 31 -1.33 -3.01 1.50
CA ALA A 31 -0.78 -1.80 0.89
C ALA A 31 0.73 -1.74 1.09
N MET A 32 1.20 -2.09 2.26
CA MET A 32 2.63 -2.09 2.54
C MET A 32 3.35 -3.12 1.68
N ALA A 33 2.77 -4.30 1.54
CA ALA A 33 3.36 -5.34 0.72
C ALA A 33 3.46 -4.89 -0.75
N MET A 34 2.45 -4.19 -1.22
CA MET A 34 2.46 -3.70 -2.59
C MET A 34 3.59 -2.70 -2.82
N ILE A 35 3.77 -1.80 -1.87
CA ILE A 35 4.80 -0.77 -2.00
C ILE A 35 6.18 -1.39 -1.90
N VAL A 36 6.38 -2.30 -0.96
CA VAL A 36 7.67 -2.97 -0.81
C VAL A 36 7.99 -3.79 -2.06
N GLU A 37 6.99 -4.47 -2.59
CA GLU A 37 7.19 -5.26 -3.79
C GLU A 37 7.59 -4.39 -4.96
N LYS A 38 6.97 -3.23 -5.08
CA LYS A 38 7.28 -2.31 -6.14
C LYS A 38 8.72 -1.82 -6.05
N GLU A 39 9.17 -1.52 -4.85
CA GLU A 39 10.54 -1.07 -4.65
C GLU A 39 11.55 -2.18 -4.93
N ALA A 40 11.23 -3.38 -4.47
CA ALA A 40 12.13 -4.52 -4.68
C ALA A 40 12.21 -4.93 -6.13
N HIS A 41 11.20 -4.58 -6.90
CA HIS A 41 11.13 -4.95 -8.31
C HIS A 41 11.79 -3.93 -9.22
N GLU A 42 12.46 -2.98 -8.66
CA GLU A 42 13.09 -1.94 -9.47
C GLU A 42 14.25 -2.51 -10.25
N PRO A 43 14.28 -2.27 -11.56
CA PRO A 43 15.40 -2.74 -12.37
C PRO A 43 16.67 -1.99 -12.01
N ALA A 44 17.74 -2.70 -11.91
CA ALA A 44 19.01 -2.13 -11.51
C ALA A 44 19.57 -1.18 -12.58
#